data_d971e64c992015b53a4f93b72484cacc
#
_entry.id   d971e64c992015b53a4f93b72484cacc
#
_cell.length_a   1.000
_cell.length_b   1.000
_cell.length_c   1.000
_cell.angle_alpha   90.00
_cell.angle_beta   90.00
_cell.angle_gamma   90.00
#
_symmetry.space_group_name_H-M   'P 1'
#
loop_
_entity.id
_entity.type
_entity.pdbx_description
1 polymer ?
#
loop_
_entity_poly.entity_id
_entity_poly.type
_entity_poly.pdbx_seq_one_letter_code
_entity_poly.pdbx_strand_id
1 'polypeptide(L)'
;VMHTKILPVGASHITNDVAIGLRISIDLAEKVKLEYGTAMPDDVQKREEINLSELGGDDLTVSRRHISEIIEARVEEMLKMIDRELQQIDRSGLLPAGIIITGGGSKLPGLVDLGKREFRLPVGIGFPQGYSSAIDKIQDPSFATALGLASWSADVQDQGGMMGNIGDDRPNFLRCNF
;
A
#
# COMPACT_ATOMS: atom_id res chain seq x y z
N VAL A 1 0.32 5.23 20.25
CA VAL A 1 0.41 3.99 19.47
C VAL A 1 0.22 2.82 20.41
N MET A 2 -0.75 1.93 20.11
CA MET A 2 -1.03 0.76 20.95
C MET A 2 -0.22 -0.47 20.53
N HIS A 3 0.01 -0.63 19.23
CA HIS A 3 0.74 -1.75 18.66
C HIS A 3 1.47 -1.31 17.40
N THR A 4 2.63 -1.87 17.17
CA THR A 4 3.43 -1.64 15.95
C THR A 4 4.04 -2.97 15.53
N LYS A 5 3.92 -3.28 14.24
CA LYS A 5 4.47 -4.49 13.66
C LYS A 5 5.08 -4.21 12.28
N ILE A 6 6.18 -4.85 11.99
CA ILE A 6 6.77 -4.88 10.65
C ILE A 6 6.51 -6.26 10.06
N LEU A 7 5.83 -6.29 8.93
CA LEU A 7 5.61 -7.50 8.14
C LEU A 7 6.59 -7.51 6.97
N PRO A 8 7.33 -8.61 6.74
CA PRO A 8 8.32 -8.70 5.68
C PRO A 8 7.68 -8.94 4.30
N VAL A 9 6.62 -8.18 3.99
CA VAL A 9 5.85 -8.31 2.76
C VAL A 9 5.42 -6.94 2.25
N GLY A 10 5.36 -6.78 0.94
CA GLY A 10 4.99 -5.51 0.31
C GLY A 10 4.68 -5.67 -1.18
N ALA A 11 4.44 -4.57 -1.89
CA ALA A 11 4.04 -4.56 -3.29
C ALA A 11 5.03 -5.25 -4.25
N SER A 12 6.32 -5.32 -3.89
CA SER A 12 7.32 -6.06 -4.65
C SER A 12 7.06 -7.58 -4.69
N HIS A 13 6.41 -8.13 -3.67
CA HIS A 13 6.03 -9.55 -3.68
C HIS A 13 4.94 -9.83 -4.71
N ILE A 14 4.02 -8.89 -4.92
CA ILE A 14 3.02 -8.96 -6.00
C ILE A 14 3.72 -9.01 -7.36
N THR A 15 4.72 -8.15 -7.58
CA THR A 15 5.52 -8.14 -8.81
C THR A 15 6.22 -9.48 -9.05
N ASN A 16 6.84 -10.03 -7.99
CA ASN A 16 7.50 -11.33 -8.07
C ASN A 16 6.54 -12.46 -8.43
N ASP A 17 5.33 -12.46 -7.85
CA ASP A 17 4.33 -13.48 -8.16
C ASP A 17 3.82 -13.38 -9.59
N VAL A 18 3.60 -12.15 -10.09
CA VAL A 18 3.27 -11.91 -11.49
C VAL A 18 4.40 -12.40 -12.41
N ALA A 19 5.67 -12.10 -12.06
CA ALA A 19 6.83 -12.55 -12.82
C ALA A 19 6.90 -14.08 -12.90
N ILE A 20 6.69 -14.77 -11.78
CA ILE A 20 6.69 -16.23 -11.69
C ILE A 20 5.49 -16.82 -12.44
N GLY A 21 4.29 -16.28 -12.21
CA GLY A 21 3.05 -16.78 -12.80
C GLY A 21 3.02 -16.68 -14.33
N LEU A 22 3.58 -15.59 -14.88
CA LEU A 22 3.67 -15.35 -16.32
C LEU A 22 5.00 -15.81 -16.93
N ARG A 23 5.99 -16.21 -16.12
CA ARG A 23 7.36 -16.59 -16.56
C ARG A 23 8.06 -15.48 -17.34
N ILE A 24 7.95 -14.25 -16.84
CA ILE A 24 8.55 -13.05 -17.45
C ILE A 24 9.58 -12.42 -16.50
N SER A 25 10.32 -11.44 -17.00
CA SER A 25 11.26 -10.68 -16.15
C SER A 25 10.53 -9.83 -15.11
N ILE A 26 11.19 -9.55 -13.98
CA ILE A 26 10.64 -8.73 -12.89
C ILE A 26 10.29 -7.31 -13.40
N ASP A 27 11.13 -6.73 -14.24
CA ASP A 27 10.91 -5.39 -14.80
C ASP A 27 9.66 -5.35 -15.69
N LEU A 28 9.43 -6.40 -16.48
CA LEU A 28 8.22 -6.52 -17.30
C LEU A 28 6.99 -6.76 -16.41
N ALA A 29 7.10 -7.60 -15.39
CA ALA A 29 6.03 -7.87 -14.43
C ALA A 29 5.63 -6.60 -13.66
N GLU A 30 6.59 -5.73 -13.33
CA GLU A 30 6.28 -4.44 -12.69
C GLU A 30 5.45 -3.54 -13.62
N LYS A 31 5.82 -3.45 -14.92
CA LYS A 31 5.04 -2.71 -15.90
C LYS A 31 3.62 -3.28 -16.07
N VAL A 32 3.52 -4.60 -16.20
CA VAL A 32 2.22 -5.32 -16.30
C VAL A 32 1.35 -5.03 -15.09
N LYS A 33 1.91 -5.10 -13.88
CA LYS A 33 1.19 -4.80 -12.64
C LYS A 33 0.70 -3.35 -12.58
N LEU A 34 1.56 -2.39 -12.98
CA LEU A 34 1.22 -0.97 -12.91
C LEU A 34 0.16 -0.56 -13.94
N GLU A 35 0.18 -1.16 -15.13
CA GLU A 35 -0.68 -0.76 -16.24
C GLU A 35 -2.00 -1.54 -16.27
N TYR A 36 -1.96 -2.84 -15.98
CA TYR A 36 -3.12 -3.74 -16.13
C TYR A 36 -3.58 -4.40 -14.82
N GLY A 37 -2.79 -4.26 -13.74
CA GLY A 37 -3.05 -4.94 -12.47
C GLY A 37 -4.27 -4.39 -11.74
N THR A 38 -5.06 -5.30 -11.19
CA THR A 38 -6.13 -5.00 -10.22
C THR A 38 -6.23 -6.12 -9.19
N ALA A 39 -6.64 -5.78 -7.98
CA ALA A 39 -6.92 -6.75 -6.92
C ALA A 39 -8.35 -7.34 -7.00
N MET A 40 -9.13 -6.97 -8.03
CA MET A 40 -10.52 -7.41 -8.23
C MET A 40 -10.65 -8.07 -9.61
N PRO A 41 -10.36 -9.37 -9.76
CA PRO A 41 -10.44 -10.07 -11.05
C PRO A 41 -11.87 -10.16 -11.60
N ASP A 42 -12.89 -10.04 -10.76
CA ASP A 42 -14.27 -10.07 -11.18
C ASP A 42 -14.70 -8.82 -11.96
N ASP A 43 -13.99 -7.71 -11.78
CA ASP A 43 -14.21 -6.47 -12.53
C ASP A 43 -13.56 -6.51 -13.92
N VAL A 44 -12.73 -7.53 -14.19
CA VAL A 44 -12.04 -7.70 -15.47
C VAL A 44 -12.86 -8.57 -16.42
N GLN A 45 -13.01 -8.14 -17.67
CA GLN A 45 -13.72 -8.92 -18.67
C GLN A 45 -13.00 -10.25 -18.94
N LYS A 46 -13.76 -11.36 -19.02
CA LYS A 46 -13.21 -12.73 -19.18
C LYS A 46 -12.36 -12.96 -20.44
N ARG A 47 -12.54 -12.12 -21.46
CA ARG A 47 -11.83 -12.23 -22.76
C ARG A 47 -10.82 -11.12 -22.98
N GLU A 48 -10.51 -10.35 -21.94
CA GLU A 48 -9.53 -9.28 -22.05
C GLU A 48 -8.12 -9.87 -22.01
N GLU A 49 -7.42 -9.73 -23.11
CA GLU A 49 -6.07 -10.24 -23.34
C GLU A 49 -5.12 -9.07 -23.54
N ILE A 50 -3.88 -9.23 -23.08
CA ILE A 50 -2.82 -8.24 -23.16
C ILE A 50 -1.66 -8.88 -23.93
N ASN A 51 -1.15 -8.18 -24.94
CA ASN A 51 0.07 -8.58 -25.61
C ASN A 51 1.28 -7.93 -24.91
N LEU A 52 2.17 -8.75 -24.37
CA LEU A 52 3.35 -8.30 -23.63
C LEU A 52 4.40 -7.61 -24.52
N SER A 53 4.32 -7.78 -25.84
CA SER A 53 5.21 -7.06 -26.77
C SER A 53 5.04 -5.55 -26.71
N GLU A 54 3.84 -5.05 -26.37
CA GLU A 54 3.56 -3.62 -26.20
C GLU A 54 4.33 -3.01 -25.02
N LEU A 55 4.69 -3.83 -24.03
CA LEU A 55 5.47 -3.44 -22.85
C LEU A 55 6.97 -3.71 -23.00
N GLY A 56 7.40 -4.18 -24.17
CA GLY A 56 8.79 -4.53 -24.46
C GLY A 56 9.17 -5.95 -24.06
N GLY A 57 8.21 -6.84 -23.90
CA GLY A 57 8.39 -8.28 -23.73
C GLY A 57 8.35 -9.04 -25.07
N ASP A 58 8.35 -10.37 -24.95
CA ASP A 58 8.15 -11.26 -26.08
C ASP A 58 6.69 -11.17 -26.60
N ASP A 59 6.45 -11.67 -27.83
CA ASP A 59 5.10 -11.74 -28.41
C ASP A 59 4.30 -12.86 -27.73
N LEU A 60 3.88 -12.57 -26.50
CA LEU A 60 3.10 -13.46 -25.65
C LEU A 60 1.80 -12.74 -25.24
N THR A 61 0.68 -13.38 -25.52
CA THR A 61 -0.63 -12.91 -25.09
C THR A 61 -1.05 -13.57 -23.79
N VAL A 62 -1.44 -12.78 -22.80
CA VAL A 62 -1.85 -13.24 -21.46
C VAL A 62 -3.22 -12.67 -21.10
N SER A 63 -4.00 -13.44 -20.37
CA SER A 63 -5.30 -12.98 -19.86
C SER A 63 -5.10 -11.97 -18.73
N ARG A 64 -5.70 -10.78 -18.86
CA ARG A 64 -5.71 -9.77 -17.79
C ARG A 64 -6.36 -10.29 -16.51
N ARG A 65 -7.41 -11.10 -16.65
CA ARG A 65 -8.07 -11.74 -15.52
C ARG A 65 -7.11 -12.65 -14.75
N HIS A 66 -6.28 -13.44 -15.44
CA HIS A 66 -5.30 -14.31 -14.80
C HIS A 66 -4.24 -13.51 -14.03
N ILE A 67 -3.78 -12.38 -14.57
CA ILE A 67 -2.89 -11.45 -13.86
C ILE A 67 -3.56 -10.96 -12.57
N SER A 68 -4.81 -10.56 -12.66
CA SER A 68 -5.58 -10.05 -11.52
C SER A 68 -5.81 -11.12 -10.45
N GLU A 69 -6.02 -12.38 -10.82
CA GLU A 69 -6.15 -13.51 -9.89
C GLU A 69 -4.84 -13.75 -9.11
N ILE A 70 -3.68 -13.64 -9.76
CA ILE A 70 -2.38 -13.72 -9.09
C ILE A 70 -2.22 -12.57 -8.08
N ILE A 71 -2.58 -11.36 -8.49
CA ILE A 71 -2.50 -10.16 -7.65
C ILE A 71 -3.45 -10.28 -6.45
N GLU A 72 -4.71 -10.65 -6.68
CA GLU A 72 -5.71 -10.84 -5.62
C GLU A 72 -5.21 -11.82 -4.57
N ALA A 73 -4.74 -13.00 -4.99
CA ALA A 73 -4.25 -14.03 -4.09
C ALA A 73 -3.13 -13.52 -3.17
N ARG A 74 -2.16 -12.77 -3.71
CA ARG A 74 -1.08 -12.20 -2.90
C ARG A 74 -1.58 -11.11 -1.97
N VAL A 75 -2.45 -10.22 -2.45
CA VAL A 75 -3.02 -9.16 -1.61
C VAL A 75 -3.85 -9.74 -0.48
N GLU A 76 -4.69 -10.75 -0.74
CA GLU A 76 -5.42 -11.45 0.33
C GLU A 76 -4.51 -12.03 1.39
N GLU A 77 -3.40 -12.67 0.98
CA GLU A 77 -2.41 -13.19 1.93
C GLU A 77 -1.84 -12.08 2.82
N MET A 78 -1.49 -10.93 2.22
CA MET A 78 -1.00 -9.77 2.96
C MET A 78 -2.05 -9.23 3.95
N LEU A 79 -3.30 -9.11 3.53
CA LEU A 79 -4.40 -8.64 4.38
C LEU A 79 -4.68 -9.62 5.52
N LYS A 80 -4.62 -10.93 5.26
CA LYS A 80 -4.75 -11.97 6.29
C LYS A 80 -3.60 -11.94 7.30
N MET A 81 -2.38 -11.60 6.88
CA MET A 81 -1.27 -11.38 7.82
C MET A 81 -1.55 -10.20 8.76
N ILE A 82 -2.07 -9.08 8.22
CA ILE A 82 -2.46 -7.92 9.01
C ILE A 82 -3.58 -8.28 10.00
N ASP A 83 -4.60 -8.98 9.55
CA ASP A 83 -5.71 -9.39 10.43
C ASP A 83 -5.26 -10.30 11.57
N ARG A 84 -4.31 -11.20 11.33
CA ARG A 84 -3.70 -12.01 12.40
C ARG A 84 -3.01 -11.15 13.47
N GLU A 85 -2.33 -10.08 13.09
CA GLU A 85 -1.73 -9.15 14.06
C GLU A 85 -2.81 -8.37 14.82
N LEU A 86 -3.93 -8.02 14.19
CA LEU A 86 -5.08 -7.40 14.86
C LEU A 86 -5.76 -8.38 15.84
N GLN A 87 -5.83 -9.66 15.50
CA GLN A 87 -6.34 -10.71 16.39
C GLN A 87 -5.47 -10.87 17.65
N GLN A 88 -4.13 -10.77 17.53
CA GLN A 88 -3.23 -10.88 18.68
C GLN A 88 -3.44 -9.78 19.73
N ILE A 89 -4.00 -8.64 19.33
CA ILE A 89 -4.30 -7.51 20.23
C ILE A 89 -5.81 -7.33 20.48
N ASP A 90 -6.63 -8.33 20.13
CA ASP A 90 -8.09 -8.32 20.27
C ASP A 90 -8.76 -7.12 19.58
N ARG A 91 -8.30 -6.75 18.38
CA ARG A 91 -8.81 -5.62 17.60
C ARG A 91 -9.31 -5.99 16.20
N SER A 92 -9.28 -7.25 15.79
CA SER A 92 -9.86 -7.68 14.52
C SER A 92 -11.34 -7.34 14.46
N GLY A 93 -11.77 -6.67 13.38
CA GLY A 93 -13.15 -6.21 13.22
C GLY A 93 -13.62 -5.11 14.21
N LEU A 94 -12.76 -4.64 15.11
CA LEU A 94 -13.10 -3.71 16.20
C LEU A 94 -12.42 -2.34 16.07
N LEU A 95 -12.20 -1.87 14.84
CA LEU A 95 -11.61 -0.56 14.54
C LEU A 95 -12.69 0.40 14.01
N PRO A 96 -13.31 1.22 14.87
CA PRO A 96 -14.45 2.08 14.47
C PRO A 96 -14.08 3.10 13.38
N ALA A 97 -12.83 3.58 13.40
CA ALA A 97 -12.32 4.52 12.39
C ALA A 97 -11.91 3.81 11.09
N GLY A 98 -11.94 2.47 11.04
CA GLY A 98 -11.50 1.70 9.90
C GLY A 98 -9.99 1.58 9.76
N ILE A 99 -9.53 1.30 8.55
CA ILE A 99 -8.12 1.07 8.20
C ILE A 99 -7.70 2.07 7.12
N ILE A 100 -6.56 2.69 7.32
CA ILE A 100 -5.96 3.58 6.33
C ILE A 100 -4.73 2.88 5.75
N ILE A 101 -4.71 2.75 4.43
CA ILE A 101 -3.60 2.19 3.67
C ILE A 101 -2.88 3.35 2.97
N THR A 102 -1.56 3.39 3.07
CA THR A 102 -0.74 4.40 2.41
C THR A 102 0.53 3.79 1.81
N GLY A 103 1.31 4.59 1.10
CA GLY A 103 2.49 4.13 0.36
C GLY A 103 2.16 3.81 -1.10
N GLY A 104 3.19 3.51 -1.91
CA GLY A 104 3.02 3.27 -3.35
C GLY A 104 2.08 2.11 -3.67
N GLY A 105 2.09 1.04 -2.87
CA GLY A 105 1.21 -0.11 -3.02
C GLY A 105 -0.27 0.19 -2.84
N SER A 106 -0.63 1.26 -2.11
CA SER A 106 -2.03 1.66 -1.92
C SER A 106 -2.73 2.12 -3.20
N LYS A 107 -1.96 2.41 -4.24
CA LYS A 107 -2.44 2.84 -5.57
C LYS A 107 -2.93 1.67 -6.43
N LEU A 108 -2.75 0.42 -5.99
CA LEU A 108 -3.22 -0.74 -6.72
C LEU A 108 -4.76 -0.70 -6.84
N PRO A 109 -5.31 -0.72 -8.07
CA PRO A 109 -6.76 -0.75 -8.28
C PRO A 109 -7.42 -1.93 -7.56
N GLY A 110 -8.57 -1.70 -6.94
CA GLY A 110 -9.32 -2.73 -6.22
C GLY A 110 -8.81 -3.07 -4.83
N LEU A 111 -7.63 -2.57 -4.40
CA LEU A 111 -7.06 -2.86 -3.08
C LEU A 111 -7.98 -2.44 -1.92
N VAL A 112 -8.61 -1.28 -2.03
CA VAL A 112 -9.52 -0.75 -1.01
C VAL A 112 -10.76 -1.65 -0.87
N ASP A 113 -11.32 -2.10 -1.99
CA ASP A 113 -12.53 -2.90 -1.98
C ASP A 113 -12.24 -4.33 -1.51
N LEU A 114 -11.11 -4.89 -1.91
CA LEU A 114 -10.61 -6.14 -1.37
C LEU A 114 -10.36 -6.03 0.15
N GLY A 115 -9.75 -4.93 0.60
CA GLY A 115 -9.53 -4.66 2.02
C GLY A 115 -10.83 -4.58 2.82
N LYS A 116 -11.86 -3.88 2.30
CA LYS A 116 -13.20 -3.85 2.94
C LYS A 116 -13.83 -5.25 3.05
N ARG A 117 -13.65 -6.07 2.01
CA ARG A 117 -14.15 -7.45 1.98
C ARG A 117 -13.48 -8.33 3.05
N GLU A 118 -12.16 -8.25 3.16
CA GLU A 118 -11.37 -9.07 4.08
C GLU A 118 -11.51 -8.63 5.53
N PHE A 119 -11.37 -7.35 5.83
CA PHE A 119 -11.44 -6.85 7.21
C PHE A 119 -12.87 -6.63 7.72
N ARG A 120 -13.86 -6.50 6.82
CA ARG A 120 -15.25 -6.10 7.15
C ARG A 120 -15.30 -4.76 7.89
N LEU A 121 -14.39 -3.87 7.56
CA LEU A 121 -14.22 -2.54 8.12
C LEU A 121 -14.14 -1.52 6.99
N PRO A 122 -14.44 -0.23 7.25
CA PRO A 122 -14.12 0.83 6.33
C PRO A 122 -12.62 0.84 6.03
N VAL A 123 -12.25 0.93 4.76
CA VAL A 123 -10.86 1.04 4.32
C VAL A 123 -10.74 2.25 3.39
N GLY A 124 -9.72 3.04 3.59
CA GLY A 124 -9.44 4.21 2.76
C GLY A 124 -7.95 4.37 2.46
N ILE A 125 -7.63 5.22 1.49
CA ILE A 125 -6.24 5.57 1.15
C ILE A 125 -5.86 6.81 1.94
N GLY A 126 -4.72 6.75 2.63
CA GLY A 126 -4.13 7.89 3.33
C GLY A 126 -3.21 8.69 2.41
N PHE A 127 -3.40 10.00 2.41
CA PHE A 127 -2.58 10.95 1.68
C PHE A 127 -1.77 11.82 2.65
N PRO A 128 -0.52 12.19 2.34
CA PRO A 128 0.22 13.15 3.13
C PRO A 128 -0.54 14.48 3.22
N GLN A 129 -0.68 15.04 4.42
CA GLN A 129 -1.35 16.30 4.66
C GLN A 129 -0.42 17.29 5.38
N GLY A 130 -0.71 18.59 5.27
CA GLY A 130 0.03 19.62 6.00
C GLY A 130 1.31 20.10 5.32
N TYR A 131 1.58 19.64 4.11
CA TYR A 131 2.73 20.10 3.32
C TYR A 131 2.29 21.01 2.19
N SER A 132 2.80 22.25 2.17
CA SER A 132 2.68 23.14 1.01
C SER A 132 3.93 23.02 0.15
N SER A 133 3.76 22.68 -1.10
CA SER A 133 4.85 22.60 -2.07
C SER A 133 4.42 23.25 -3.38
N ALA A 134 5.39 23.80 -4.09
CA ALA A 134 5.22 24.24 -5.46
C ALA A 134 4.99 23.07 -6.46
N ILE A 135 5.11 21.83 -5.97
CA ILE A 135 4.96 20.61 -6.77
C ILE A 135 3.80 19.79 -6.21
N ASP A 136 2.69 19.69 -6.93
CA ASP A 136 1.49 18.94 -6.53
C ASP A 136 1.72 17.44 -6.26
N LYS A 137 2.82 16.89 -6.77
CA LYS A 137 3.19 15.46 -6.62
C LYS A 137 3.46 15.02 -5.17
N ILE A 138 3.71 15.94 -4.25
CA ILE A 138 4.01 15.61 -2.84
C ILE A 138 2.81 14.98 -2.12
N GLN A 139 1.60 15.23 -2.58
CA GLN A 139 0.39 14.64 -2.00
C GLN A 139 0.17 13.16 -2.39
N ASP A 140 1.04 12.59 -3.24
CA ASP A 140 0.94 11.17 -3.62
C ASP A 140 1.26 10.26 -2.41
N PRO A 141 0.48 9.21 -2.14
CA PRO A 141 0.71 8.27 -1.04
C PRO A 141 2.11 7.65 -1.02
N SER A 142 2.78 7.56 -2.17
CA SER A 142 4.14 7.02 -2.28
C SER A 142 5.17 7.82 -1.49
N PHE A 143 4.91 9.10 -1.22
CA PHE A 143 5.79 9.97 -0.45
C PHE A 143 5.49 9.99 1.05
N ALA A 144 4.46 9.30 1.52
CA ALA A 144 4.03 9.35 2.92
C ALA A 144 5.17 9.07 3.92
N THR A 145 5.98 8.03 3.66
CA THR A 145 7.12 7.69 4.53
C THR A 145 8.22 8.75 4.49
N ALA A 146 8.59 9.24 3.30
CA ALA A 146 9.64 10.24 3.13
C ALA A 146 9.25 11.57 3.81
N LEU A 147 8.02 12.01 3.63
CA LEU A 147 7.50 13.21 4.26
C LEU A 147 7.39 13.07 5.78
N GLY A 148 6.94 11.91 6.26
CA GLY A 148 6.90 11.63 7.69
C GLY A 148 8.28 11.66 8.34
N LEU A 149 9.31 11.12 7.69
CA LEU A 149 10.69 11.19 8.16
C LEU A 149 11.24 12.62 8.14
N ALA A 150 10.93 13.39 7.10
CA ALA A 150 11.35 14.80 7.03
C ALA A 150 10.70 15.64 8.14
N SER A 151 9.40 15.48 8.38
CA SER A 151 8.71 16.14 9.50
C SER A 151 9.31 15.77 10.85
N TRP A 152 9.49 14.48 11.06
CA TRP A 152 10.06 14.00 12.32
C TRP A 152 11.47 14.56 12.55
N SER A 153 12.28 14.62 11.49
CA SER A 153 13.63 15.22 11.55
C SER A 153 13.58 16.71 11.92
N ALA A 154 12.64 17.48 11.35
CA ALA A 154 12.47 18.89 11.67
C ALA A 154 12.04 19.09 13.14
N ASP A 155 11.06 18.33 13.60
CA ASP A 155 10.57 18.38 14.99
C ASP A 155 11.70 18.06 16.01
N VAL A 156 12.56 17.08 15.69
CA VAL A 156 13.70 16.72 16.55
C VAL A 156 14.77 17.83 16.57
N GLN A 157 15.00 18.51 15.44
CA GLN A 157 15.94 19.64 15.39
C GLN A 157 15.45 20.85 16.19
N ASP A 158 14.18 21.18 16.10
CA ASP A 158 13.56 22.27 16.86
C ASP A 158 13.59 22.00 18.38
N GLN A 159 13.43 20.74 18.79
CA GLN A 159 13.54 20.33 20.18
C GLN A 159 15.00 20.23 20.68
N GLY A 160 15.95 19.91 19.82
CA GLY A 160 17.38 19.80 20.14
C GLY A 160 18.06 21.16 20.41
N GLY A 161 17.44 22.27 20.03
CA GLY A 161 17.89 23.64 20.37
C GLY A 161 17.65 24.04 21.82
N MET A 162 16.86 23.27 22.59
CA MET A 162 16.66 23.40 24.02
C MET A 162 17.12 22.14 24.76
N MET A 163 18.40 22.03 25.02
CA MET A 163 18.94 21.03 25.94
C MET A 163 18.54 21.42 27.38
N GLY A 164 17.36 21.00 27.78
CA GLY A 164 16.83 21.26 29.10
C GLY A 164 15.43 20.66 29.30
N ASN A 165 15.42 19.51 29.93
CA ASN A 165 14.26 18.84 30.51
C ASN A 165 13.49 17.86 29.58
N ILE A 166 13.84 16.59 29.76
CA ILE A 166 13.01 15.46 29.26
C ILE A 166 11.77 15.39 30.16
N GLY A 167 10.75 16.16 29.80
CA GLY A 167 9.40 16.09 30.33
C GLY A 167 8.46 15.67 29.21
N ASP A 168 7.80 14.58 29.43
CA ASP A 168 6.67 13.90 28.81
C ASP A 168 5.81 14.73 27.82
N ASP A 169 6.38 15.18 26.69
CA ASP A 169 5.63 15.75 25.57
C ASP A 169 5.79 14.86 24.34
N ARG A 170 4.75 14.03 24.13
CA ARG A 170 4.63 13.23 22.90
C ARG A 170 4.49 14.17 21.71
N PRO A 171 5.27 13.98 20.64
CA PRO A 171 5.17 14.82 19.45
C PRO A 171 3.74 14.80 18.88
N ASN A 172 3.25 15.97 18.51
CA ASN A 172 1.92 16.21 17.89
C ASN A 172 1.68 15.46 16.57
N PHE A 173 2.61 14.63 16.16
CA PHE A 173 2.60 13.82 14.96
C PHE A 173 1.41 12.84 14.86
N LEU A 174 0.75 12.53 15.98
CA LEU A 174 -0.39 11.60 16.03
C LEU A 174 -1.76 12.28 16.06
N ARG A 175 -1.86 13.58 15.84
CA ARG A 175 -3.13 14.22 15.55
C ARG A 175 -3.46 14.08 14.05
N CYS A 176 -3.82 12.90 13.63
CA CYS A 176 -4.62 12.74 12.42
C CYS A 176 -6.00 13.34 12.73
N ASN A 177 -6.28 14.53 12.21
CA ASN A 177 -7.66 14.99 12.09
C ASN A 177 -8.29 14.18 10.95
N PHE A 178 -9.18 13.27 11.32
CA PHE A 178 -10.09 12.56 10.42
C PHE A 178 -11.22 13.48 10.00
#